data_94b41da5c4b20f6410b12075fd6cc364
#
_entry.id   94b41da5c4b20f6410b12075fd6cc364
#
_cell.length_a   1.000
_cell.length_b   1.000
_cell.length_c   1.000
_cell.angle_alpha   90.00
_cell.angle_beta   90.00
_cell.angle_gamma   90.00
#
_symmetry.space_group_name_H-M   'P 1'
#
loop_
_entity.id
_entity.type
_entity.pdbx_description
1 polymer ?
#
loop_
_entity_poly.entity_id
_entity_poly.type
_entity_poly.pdbx_seq_one_letter_code
_entity_poly.pdbx_strand_id
1 'polypeptide(L)'
;MPPGRDQAGSSGKQYSRLSRDLRQLEIGYRLPMYGPGGLAVPFVLHTRPYPMPRVLGFVPTRGFSGLVIDARGQLPAHGKSTREAVRPALFPRLYDQRMNLVLSAEMCEPEYLRRWGLAAYTYQADEAAFFERIRTT
;
A
#
# COMPACT_ATOMS: atom_id res chain seq x y z
N MET A 1 -2.22 -30.72 -8.88
CA MET A 1 -2.93 -30.15 -7.72
C MET A 1 -2.28 -28.81 -7.41
N PRO A 2 -2.89 -27.65 -7.69
CA PRO A 2 -2.27 -26.36 -7.38
C PRO A 2 -2.36 -26.09 -5.88
N PRO A 3 -1.35 -25.46 -5.27
CA PRO A 3 -1.39 -25.09 -3.86
C PRO A 3 -2.46 -24.02 -3.63
N GLY A 4 -3.16 -24.19 -2.53
CA GLY A 4 -4.35 -23.45 -2.17
C GLY A 4 -4.16 -21.95 -2.18
N ARG A 5 -5.17 -21.26 -2.70
CA ARG A 5 -5.42 -19.85 -2.48
C ARG A 5 -5.51 -19.62 -0.99
N ASP A 6 -4.53 -18.90 -0.46
CA ASP A 6 -4.60 -18.41 0.90
C ASP A 6 -5.85 -17.54 1.02
N GLN A 7 -6.73 -18.00 1.87
CA GLN A 7 -8.00 -17.38 2.20
C GLN A 7 -7.77 -15.94 2.60
N ALA A 8 -8.55 -15.04 2.01
CA ALA A 8 -8.66 -13.66 2.43
C ALA A 8 -8.76 -13.61 3.96
N GLY A 9 -7.73 -13.05 4.59
CA GLY A 9 -7.52 -13.12 6.02
C GLY A 9 -8.75 -12.65 6.78
N SER A 10 -9.39 -13.57 7.48
CA SER A 10 -10.50 -13.27 8.38
C SER A 10 -10.05 -12.23 9.41
N SER A 11 -10.68 -11.07 9.41
CA SER A 11 -10.54 -10.08 10.48
C SER A 11 -11.00 -10.72 11.78
N GLY A 12 -10.16 -10.74 12.80
CA GLY A 12 -10.57 -11.30 14.07
C GLY A 12 -9.50 -11.28 15.15
N LYS A 13 -9.96 -11.58 16.35
CA LYS A 13 -9.11 -11.75 17.52
C LYS A 13 -8.20 -12.96 17.32
N GLN A 14 -6.89 -12.76 17.42
CA GLN A 14 -5.92 -13.84 17.27
C GLN A 14 -5.52 -14.47 18.59
N TYR A 15 -5.30 -13.66 19.60
CA TYR A 15 -4.96 -14.13 20.93
C TYR A 15 -5.43 -13.16 22.01
N SER A 16 -5.53 -13.66 23.22
CA SER A 16 -5.61 -12.84 24.41
C SER A 16 -4.71 -13.44 25.49
N ARG A 17 -3.96 -12.60 26.16
CA ARG A 17 -3.05 -12.97 27.22
C ARG A 17 -3.29 -12.07 28.43
N LEU A 18 -3.50 -12.69 29.57
CA LEU A 18 -3.61 -12.00 30.85
C LEU A 18 -2.27 -12.09 31.57
N SER A 19 -1.80 -10.99 32.12
CA SER A 19 -0.59 -10.98 32.95
C SER A 19 -0.76 -11.83 34.22
N ARG A 20 0.34 -12.30 34.79
CA ARG A 20 0.30 -13.15 36.00
C ARG A 20 -0.32 -12.43 37.19
N ASP A 21 -0.18 -11.11 37.29
CA ASP A 21 -0.76 -10.27 38.31
C ASP A 21 -2.20 -9.83 38.05
N LEU A 22 -2.79 -10.34 36.96
CA LEU A 22 -4.17 -10.06 36.50
C LEU A 22 -4.47 -8.57 36.24
N ARG A 23 -3.45 -7.73 36.08
CA ARG A 23 -3.62 -6.28 35.91
C ARG A 23 -3.60 -5.83 34.46
N GLN A 24 -3.06 -6.64 33.56
CA GLN A 24 -2.92 -6.29 32.14
C GLN A 24 -3.50 -7.38 31.27
N LEU A 25 -4.36 -6.98 30.33
CA LEU A 25 -4.89 -7.82 29.29
C LEU A 25 -4.33 -7.38 27.94
N GLU A 26 -3.56 -8.25 27.30
CA GLU A 26 -3.07 -8.07 25.94
C GLU A 26 -4.00 -8.80 24.97
N ILE A 27 -4.46 -8.10 23.93
CA ILE A 27 -5.33 -8.68 22.91
C ILE A 27 -4.70 -8.37 21.56
N GLY A 28 -4.42 -9.43 20.79
CA GLY A 28 -3.95 -9.32 19.40
C GLY A 28 -5.07 -9.48 18.40
N TYR A 29 -5.17 -8.53 17.49
CA TYR A 29 -6.09 -8.60 16.35
C TYR A 29 -5.33 -8.61 15.03
N ARG A 30 -5.87 -9.31 14.05
CA ARG A 30 -5.45 -9.23 12.67
C ARG A 30 -6.54 -8.52 11.86
N LEU A 31 -6.15 -7.46 11.16
CA LEU A 31 -7.03 -6.75 10.24
C LEU A 31 -6.42 -6.83 8.84
N PRO A 32 -7.20 -7.19 7.82
CA PRO A 32 -6.72 -7.09 6.45
C PRO A 32 -6.46 -5.63 6.11
N MET A 33 -5.40 -5.37 5.36
CA MET A 33 -5.08 -4.01 4.91
C MET A 33 -6.07 -3.56 3.84
N TYR A 34 -6.40 -4.45 2.91
CA TYR A 34 -7.24 -4.21 1.75
C TYR A 34 -8.37 -5.22 1.64
N GLY A 35 -9.29 -4.99 0.71
CA GLY A 35 -10.46 -5.84 0.48
C GLY A 35 -11.67 -5.49 1.35
N PRO A 36 -12.76 -6.24 1.23
CA PRO A 36 -13.98 -6.03 2.02
C PRO A 36 -13.66 -6.08 3.52
N GLY A 37 -14.00 -5.01 4.24
CA GLY A 37 -13.67 -4.88 5.67
C GLY A 37 -12.20 -4.56 5.97
N GLY A 38 -11.38 -4.27 4.96
CA GLY A 38 -9.99 -3.86 5.11
C GLY A 38 -9.83 -2.46 5.70
N LEU A 39 -8.65 -2.23 6.29
CA LEU A 39 -8.31 -0.95 6.92
C LEU A 39 -8.34 0.22 5.92
N ALA A 40 -8.09 -0.03 4.63
CA ALA A 40 -8.12 0.99 3.59
C ALA A 40 -9.52 1.54 3.31
N VAL A 41 -10.57 0.75 3.53
CA VAL A 41 -11.95 1.10 3.14
C VAL A 41 -12.42 2.43 3.72
N PRO A 42 -12.32 2.71 5.03
CA PRO A 42 -12.81 3.96 5.62
C PRO A 42 -11.99 5.19 5.22
N PHE A 43 -10.78 5.01 4.65
CA PHE A 43 -9.92 6.13 4.26
C PHE A 43 -10.09 6.54 2.79
N VAL A 44 -10.77 5.74 1.98
CA VAL A 44 -11.07 6.09 0.58
C VAL A 44 -12.41 6.80 0.51
N LEU A 45 -12.39 8.13 0.66
CA LEU A 45 -13.58 8.96 0.79
C LEU A 45 -14.11 9.50 -0.55
N HIS A 46 -13.29 9.54 -1.58
CA HIS A 46 -13.71 10.03 -2.89
C HIS A 46 -14.50 8.96 -3.66
N THR A 47 -15.37 9.40 -4.54
CA THR A 47 -16.24 8.55 -5.37
C THR A 47 -15.77 8.48 -6.82
N ARG A 48 -14.94 9.42 -7.25
CA ARG A 48 -14.36 9.51 -8.59
C ARG A 48 -12.91 9.96 -8.49
N PRO A 49 -12.04 9.47 -9.37
CA PRO A 49 -10.66 9.94 -9.38
C PRO A 49 -10.58 11.42 -9.74
N TYR A 50 -9.74 12.14 -9.05
CA TYR A 50 -9.37 13.50 -9.44
C TYR A 50 -8.41 13.44 -10.63
N PRO A 51 -8.50 14.39 -11.57
CA PRO A 51 -7.59 14.41 -12.69
C PRO A 51 -6.15 14.58 -12.20
N MET A 52 -5.25 13.77 -12.76
CA MET A 52 -3.82 13.93 -12.52
C MET A 52 -3.35 15.30 -13.02
N PRO A 53 -2.42 15.95 -12.30
CA PRO A 53 -1.74 17.14 -12.79
C PRO A 53 -1.08 16.83 -14.14
N ARG A 54 -1.48 17.53 -15.19
CA ARG A 54 -0.86 17.36 -16.50
C ARG A 54 0.48 18.09 -16.50
N VAL A 55 1.56 17.34 -16.64
CA VAL A 55 2.83 17.93 -17.05
C VAL A 55 2.69 18.28 -18.53
N LEU A 56 2.84 19.55 -18.89
CA LEU A 56 2.83 20.01 -20.28
C LEU A 56 3.82 19.17 -21.12
N GLY A 57 3.31 18.48 -22.13
CA GLY A 57 4.10 17.63 -23.04
C GLY A 57 4.02 16.12 -22.79
N PHE A 58 3.35 15.65 -21.73
CA PHE A 58 3.13 14.22 -21.52
C PHE A 58 1.66 13.84 -21.77
N VAL A 59 1.43 13.02 -22.80
CA VAL A 59 0.13 12.40 -23.04
C VAL A 59 0.28 10.91 -22.73
N PRO A 60 -0.34 10.38 -21.68
CA PRO A 60 -0.30 8.96 -21.39
C PRO A 60 -1.01 8.20 -22.52
N THR A 61 -0.27 7.31 -23.20
CA THR A 61 -0.81 6.47 -24.28
C THR A 61 -1.45 5.19 -23.77
N ARG A 62 -1.24 4.85 -22.49
CA ARG A 62 -1.82 3.66 -21.83
C ARG A 62 -2.28 4.02 -20.42
N GLY A 63 -3.38 3.39 -20.00
CA GLY A 63 -3.76 3.34 -18.59
C GLY A 63 -2.78 2.43 -17.83
N PHE A 64 -2.38 2.85 -16.64
CA PHE A 64 -1.58 2.04 -15.73
C PHE A 64 -2.51 1.39 -14.72
N SER A 65 -2.34 0.09 -14.48
CA SER A 65 -3.16 -0.69 -13.54
C SER A 65 -2.54 -0.80 -12.14
N GLY A 66 -1.31 -0.33 -11.96
CA GLY A 66 -0.64 -0.41 -10.67
C GLY A 66 0.64 0.41 -10.61
N LEU A 67 1.10 0.62 -9.39
CA LEU A 67 2.36 1.28 -9.07
C LEU A 67 3.20 0.34 -8.22
N VAL A 68 4.49 0.30 -8.51
CA VAL A 68 5.44 -0.40 -7.67
C VAL A 68 6.54 0.55 -7.24
N ILE A 69 6.80 0.58 -5.95
CA ILE A 69 7.82 1.41 -5.33
C ILE A 69 9.02 0.51 -5.02
N ASP A 70 10.15 0.79 -5.67
CA ASP A 70 11.42 0.16 -5.32
C ASP A 70 11.94 0.77 -4.01
N ALA A 71 11.82 0.00 -2.93
CA ALA A 71 12.18 0.40 -1.59
C ALA A 71 13.48 -0.25 -1.11
N ARG A 72 14.33 -0.69 -2.03
CA ARG A 72 15.61 -1.34 -1.70
C ARG A 72 16.60 -0.37 -1.08
N GLY A 73 17.35 -0.86 -0.10
CA GLY A 73 18.40 -0.11 0.56
C GLY A 73 17.90 0.89 1.59
N GLN A 74 18.79 1.78 1.97
CA GLN A 74 18.51 2.84 2.94
C GLN A 74 18.59 4.19 2.25
N LEU A 75 17.56 4.99 2.41
CA LEU A 75 17.49 6.33 1.85
C LEU A 75 17.71 7.39 2.94
N PRO A 76 18.28 8.55 2.61
CA PRO A 76 18.36 9.65 3.55
C PRO A 76 16.94 10.10 3.91
N ALA A 77 16.60 10.04 5.19
CA ALA A 77 15.32 10.55 5.67
C ALA A 77 15.35 12.09 5.60
N HIS A 78 14.30 12.68 5.04
CA HIS A 78 14.21 14.14 4.89
C HIS A 78 14.35 14.83 6.26
N GLY A 79 15.30 15.78 6.35
CA GLY A 79 15.59 16.51 7.59
C GLY A 79 16.36 15.72 8.66
N LYS A 80 16.83 14.50 8.36
CA LYS A 80 17.65 13.69 9.27
C LYS A 80 18.98 13.33 8.64
N SER A 81 20.01 13.22 9.47
CA SER A 81 21.33 12.72 9.05
C SER A 81 21.40 11.20 8.91
N THR A 82 20.40 10.49 9.42
CA THR A 82 20.32 9.02 9.41
C THR A 82 19.69 8.52 8.12
N ARG A 83 20.19 7.38 7.64
CA ARG A 83 19.56 6.62 6.55
C ARG A 83 18.61 5.60 7.15
N GLU A 84 17.42 5.53 6.60
CA GLU A 84 16.38 4.60 7.03
C GLU A 84 15.83 3.80 5.85
N ALA A 85 15.40 2.56 6.12
CA ALA A 85 14.66 1.78 5.14
C ALA A 85 13.26 2.39 4.93
N VAL A 86 12.81 2.42 3.70
CA VAL A 86 11.44 2.85 3.38
C VAL A 86 10.45 1.89 4.03
N ARG A 87 9.49 2.42 4.76
CA ARG A 87 8.37 1.64 5.33
C ARG A 87 7.14 1.78 4.45
N PRO A 88 6.38 0.70 4.23
CA PRO A 88 5.15 0.77 3.47
C PRO A 88 4.17 1.75 4.10
N ALA A 89 3.56 2.59 3.28
CA ALA A 89 2.44 3.45 3.66
C ALA A 89 1.17 2.93 2.99
N LEU A 90 0.03 3.11 3.65
CA LEU A 90 -1.27 2.69 3.13
C LEU A 90 -1.60 3.42 1.83
N PHE A 91 -1.42 4.74 1.82
CA PHE A 91 -1.60 5.60 0.66
C PHE A 91 -0.41 6.56 0.54
N PRO A 92 0.69 6.15 -0.09
CA PRO A 92 1.83 7.03 -0.27
C PRO A 92 1.48 8.19 -1.21
N ARG A 93 2.07 9.35 -0.96
CA ARG A 93 2.09 10.46 -1.90
C ARG A 93 3.43 10.50 -2.61
N LEU A 94 3.40 10.60 -3.91
CA LEU A 94 4.59 10.63 -4.75
C LEU A 94 4.83 12.04 -5.24
N TYR A 95 6.05 12.48 -5.09
CA TYR A 95 6.50 13.79 -5.51
C TYR A 95 7.71 13.64 -6.45
N ASP A 96 7.82 14.53 -7.40
CA ASP A 96 9.01 14.64 -8.23
C ASP A 96 10.17 15.32 -7.47
N GLN A 97 11.32 15.45 -8.11
CA GLN A 97 12.50 16.12 -7.54
C GLN A 97 12.27 17.61 -7.22
N ARG A 98 11.26 18.23 -7.81
CA ARG A 98 10.87 19.62 -7.58
C ARG A 98 9.75 19.75 -6.56
N MET A 99 9.39 18.65 -5.88
CA MET A 99 8.31 18.58 -4.92
C MET A 99 6.90 18.82 -5.52
N ASN A 100 6.73 18.63 -6.82
CA ASN A 100 5.40 18.60 -7.41
C ASN A 100 4.75 17.25 -7.13
N LEU A 101 3.48 17.26 -6.73
CA LEU A 101 2.71 16.04 -6.51
C LEU A 101 2.48 15.32 -7.84
N VAL A 102 2.99 14.10 -7.95
CA VAL A 102 2.86 13.25 -9.15
C VAL A 102 1.65 12.32 -9.02
N LEU A 103 1.48 11.71 -7.84
CA LEU A 103 0.40 10.75 -7.61
C LEU A 103 -0.02 10.77 -6.13
N SER A 104 -1.33 10.72 -5.91
CA SER A 104 -1.95 10.49 -4.60
C SER A 104 -3.17 9.58 -4.74
N ALA A 105 -3.68 9.11 -3.61
CA ALA A 105 -4.83 8.22 -3.59
C ALA A 105 -6.07 8.83 -4.26
N GLU A 106 -6.28 10.13 -4.12
CA GLU A 106 -7.43 10.83 -4.68
C GLU A 106 -7.46 10.82 -6.22
N MET A 107 -6.30 10.58 -6.86
CA MET A 107 -6.17 10.49 -8.32
C MET A 107 -6.43 9.09 -8.86
N CYS A 108 -6.64 8.12 -7.99
CA CYS A 108 -6.82 6.72 -8.35
C CYS A 108 -8.29 6.31 -8.25
N GLU A 109 -8.64 5.25 -8.96
CA GLU A 109 -9.97 4.67 -8.90
C GLU A 109 -10.26 4.14 -7.48
N PRO A 110 -11.31 4.65 -6.79
CA PRO A 110 -11.55 4.34 -5.38
C PRO A 110 -11.79 2.86 -5.11
N GLU A 111 -12.41 2.13 -6.04
CA GLU A 111 -12.67 0.71 -5.91
C GLU A 111 -11.38 -0.11 -5.92
N TYR A 112 -10.43 0.25 -6.80
CA TYR A 112 -9.12 -0.39 -6.84
C TYR A 112 -8.31 -0.10 -5.58
N LEU A 113 -8.38 1.13 -5.05
CA LEU A 113 -7.71 1.48 -3.79
C LEU A 113 -8.21 0.67 -2.60
N ARG A 114 -9.52 0.49 -2.49
CA ARG A 114 -10.11 -0.33 -1.42
C ARG A 114 -9.69 -1.79 -1.52
N ARG A 115 -9.59 -2.28 -2.75
CA ARG A 115 -9.33 -3.71 -3.02
C ARG A 115 -7.86 -4.08 -3.01
N TRP A 116 -6.99 -3.22 -3.55
CA TRP A 116 -5.59 -3.52 -3.83
C TRP A 116 -4.60 -2.53 -3.24
N GLY A 117 -5.05 -1.35 -2.85
CA GLY A 117 -4.19 -0.25 -2.43
C GLY A 117 -3.62 0.55 -3.59
N LEU A 118 -2.78 1.56 -3.26
CA LEU A 118 -2.17 2.45 -4.24
C LEU A 118 -0.90 1.86 -4.84
N ALA A 119 -0.06 1.24 -4.02
CA ALA A 119 1.26 0.79 -4.43
C ALA A 119 1.66 -0.52 -3.77
N ALA A 120 2.43 -1.32 -4.50
CA ALA A 120 3.21 -2.40 -3.95
C ALA A 120 4.64 -1.91 -3.66
N TYR A 121 5.27 -2.47 -2.62
CA TYR A 121 6.67 -2.17 -2.27
C TYR A 121 7.53 -3.38 -2.51
N THR A 122 8.69 -3.19 -3.11
CA THR A 122 9.70 -4.24 -3.26
C THR A 122 10.96 -3.89 -2.48
N TYR A 123 11.48 -4.87 -1.77
CA TYR A 123 12.73 -4.77 -0.99
C TYR A 123 13.80 -5.72 -1.51
N GLN A 124 13.48 -6.56 -2.49
CA GLN A 124 14.34 -7.56 -3.06
C GLN A 124 14.47 -7.35 -4.58
N ALA A 125 15.60 -7.82 -5.13
CA ALA A 125 15.85 -7.73 -6.57
C ALA A 125 15.08 -8.77 -7.41
N ASP A 126 14.23 -9.58 -6.77
CA ASP A 126 13.48 -10.63 -7.47
C ASP A 126 12.31 -10.02 -8.25
N GLU A 127 12.53 -9.84 -9.53
CA GLU A 127 11.56 -9.28 -10.47
C GLU A 127 10.33 -10.18 -10.65
N ALA A 128 10.41 -11.48 -10.38
CA ALA A 128 9.33 -12.44 -10.62
C ALA A 128 8.11 -12.17 -9.73
N ALA A 129 8.33 -11.91 -8.45
CA ALA A 129 7.26 -11.53 -7.52
C ALA A 129 6.62 -10.17 -7.85
N PHE A 130 7.35 -9.36 -8.59
CA PHE A 130 6.97 -8.01 -9.03
C PHE A 130 5.93 -8.05 -10.16
N PHE A 131 6.15 -8.93 -11.13
CA PHE A 131 5.27 -9.04 -12.30
C PHE A 131 4.01 -9.85 -12.06
N GLU A 132 4.01 -10.80 -11.13
CA GLU A 132 2.80 -11.57 -10.82
C GLU A 132 1.67 -10.70 -10.26
N ARG A 133 1.98 -9.71 -9.44
CA ARG A 133 0.96 -8.79 -8.89
C ARG A 133 0.37 -7.83 -9.93
N ILE A 134 1.12 -7.50 -10.97
CA ILE A 134 0.67 -6.60 -12.05
C ILE A 134 -0.09 -7.38 -13.12
N ARG A 135 0.15 -8.69 -13.25
CA ARG A 135 -0.47 -9.55 -14.28
C ARG A 135 -1.85 -10.10 -13.92
N THR A 136 -2.29 -9.95 -12.69
CA THR A 136 -3.55 -10.53 -12.20
C THR A 136 -4.73 -9.54 -12.25
N THR A 137 -4.67 -8.58 -13.17
CA THR A 137 -5.78 -7.65 -13.46
C THR A 137 -6.35 -7.94 -14.84
#